data_274f40c17a2fd8e626df9eaa4fbc9d5f
#
_entry.id   274f40c17a2fd8e626df9eaa4fbc9d5f
#
_cell.length_a   1.000
_cell.length_b   1.000
_cell.length_c   1.000
_cell.angle_alpha   90.00
_cell.angle_beta   90.00
_cell.angle_gamma   90.00
#
_symmetry.space_group_name_H-M   'P 1'
#
loop_
_entity.id
_entity.type
_entity.pdbx_description
1 polymer ?
#
loop_
_entity_poly.entity_id
_entity_poly.type
_entity_poly.pdbx_seq_one_letter_code
_entity_poly.pdbx_strand_id
1 'polypeptide(L)'
;TTLTMRVASNAACARLAERASPPPATSFFLEPCVSELHKFLFDGLPVRGMIVRLTDAWTEILKRRAGNTATGAYPAPVSELLGEMAAAGVLMQSNIKFNGALVLQVFGDGPVKLAVAEVQSDLSLRATATVNGGVLPDAKLSQMVNVGGGGRCAITLDPKDRHPGQQPYQGVVPLHGDHHEKLERLSDVLQHYMLQSEQLDTILVLGANDQVAAGLLIQRMPIKGEGNLAAGLSHRENEDQIGHNEDYNRIAHLAASLTREELLTLDVDTILRRLFWEEKLLRFEPQQGASGPRFACTCSRERVSNMLRNLGAEEAESILAERDDIEVGCEFCGQQYRFDAVDAAQIFVSPAAAQPPGPTGIQ
;
A
#
# COMPACT_ATOMS: atom_id res chain seq x y z
N THR A 1 4.03 62.04 -3.63
CA THR A 1 3.53 62.09 -2.24
C THR A 1 3.55 60.67 -1.70
N THR A 2 4.61 60.36 -0.99
CA THR A 2 4.93 59.06 -0.41
C THR A 2 4.33 58.97 0.97
N LEU A 3 3.46 58.00 1.21
CA LEU A 3 2.87 57.77 2.53
C LEU A 3 3.65 56.61 3.20
N THR A 4 4.42 56.97 4.21
CA THR A 4 5.19 56.07 5.08
C THR A 4 4.29 55.67 6.26
N MET A 5 3.87 54.40 6.36
CA MET A 5 3.23 53.85 7.56
C MET A 5 4.27 53.43 8.57
N ARG A 6 4.26 54.08 9.72
CA ARG A 6 5.05 53.73 10.93
C ARG A 6 4.36 52.55 11.62
N VAL A 7 5.10 51.46 11.80
CA VAL A 7 4.70 50.36 12.69
C VAL A 7 5.05 50.79 14.13
N ALA A 8 4.04 50.89 14.97
CA ALA A 8 4.20 51.13 16.41
C ALA A 8 4.64 49.83 17.10
N SER A 9 5.80 49.88 17.76
CA SER A 9 6.31 48.78 18.59
C SER A 9 5.52 48.71 19.91
N ASN A 10 4.84 47.62 20.17
CA ASN A 10 4.23 47.30 21.45
C ASN A 10 5.31 46.85 22.47
N ALA A 11 5.86 47.79 23.21
CA ALA A 11 6.75 47.58 24.35
C ALA A 11 5.96 47.71 25.69
N ALA A 12 4.86 46.93 25.84
CA ALA A 12 4.03 46.98 27.05
C ALA A 12 3.57 45.60 27.58
N CYS A 13 4.34 44.53 27.34
CA CYS A 13 3.98 43.19 27.86
C CYS A 13 5.15 42.51 28.61
N ALA A 14 6.12 43.25 29.11
CA ALA A 14 7.32 42.72 29.76
C ALA A 14 7.42 43.03 31.27
N ARG A 15 6.30 43.12 32.01
CA ARG A 15 6.38 43.32 33.48
C ARG A 15 5.26 42.65 34.28
N LEU A 16 4.94 41.38 34.06
CA LEU A 16 4.10 40.55 34.95
C LEU A 16 4.40 39.03 34.85
N ALA A 17 5.64 38.65 34.65
CA ALA A 17 6.07 37.25 34.62
C ALA A 17 7.11 36.96 35.73
N GLU A 18 6.84 37.38 36.96
CA GLU A 18 7.62 36.92 38.14
C GLU A 18 6.62 36.33 39.14
N ARG A 19 6.83 35.03 39.41
CA ARG A 19 6.17 34.15 40.38
C ARG A 19 4.96 33.32 39.88
N ALA A 20 5.20 32.43 38.94
CA ALA A 20 4.50 31.14 38.90
C ALA A 20 5.56 30.07 38.55
N SER A 21 5.80 29.15 39.46
CA SER A 21 6.60 27.96 39.19
C SER A 21 5.98 27.25 38.00
N PRO A 22 6.77 26.76 37.00
CA PRO A 22 6.19 26.01 35.90
C PRO A 22 5.49 24.76 36.48
N PRO A 23 4.30 24.41 35.96
CA PRO A 23 3.68 23.16 36.32
C PRO A 23 4.66 22.02 35.97
N PRO A 24 4.66 20.89 36.73
CA PRO A 24 5.49 19.77 36.40
C PRO A 24 5.25 19.38 34.93
N ALA A 25 6.33 19.20 34.19
CA ALA A 25 6.25 18.73 32.82
C ALA A 25 5.48 17.40 32.83
N THR A 26 4.20 17.47 32.57
CA THR A 26 3.42 16.31 32.19
C THR A 26 4.12 15.80 30.92
N SER A 27 4.86 14.73 31.04
CA SER A 27 5.32 13.97 29.90
C SER A 27 4.03 13.61 29.14
N PHE A 28 3.77 14.36 28.08
CA PHE A 28 2.90 13.88 27.01
C PHE A 28 3.58 12.62 26.50
N PHE A 29 3.20 11.48 27.06
CA PHE A 29 3.35 10.23 26.34
C PHE A 29 2.53 10.46 25.07
N LEU A 30 3.19 10.81 23.97
CA LEU A 30 2.64 10.67 22.65
C LEU A 30 2.22 9.20 22.58
N GLU A 31 0.91 8.95 22.65
CA GLU A 31 0.40 7.62 22.36
C GLU A 31 1.02 7.20 21.03
N PRO A 32 1.59 6.00 20.92
CA PRO A 32 2.19 5.57 19.67
C PRO A 32 1.10 5.71 18.59
N CYS A 33 1.38 6.51 17.57
CA CYS A 33 0.48 6.64 16.43
C CYS A 33 0.29 5.25 15.81
N VAL A 34 -0.84 4.63 16.08
CA VAL A 34 -1.19 3.29 15.62
C VAL A 34 -1.76 3.39 14.21
N SER A 35 -1.37 2.47 13.34
CA SER A 35 -1.96 2.36 12.01
C SER A 35 -3.43 2.03 12.08
N GLU A 36 -4.24 2.69 11.24
CA GLU A 36 -5.70 2.62 11.31
C GLU A 36 -6.35 2.54 9.92
N LEU A 37 -7.48 1.86 9.87
CA LEU A 37 -8.34 1.77 8.70
C LEU A 37 -9.78 2.09 9.09
N HIS A 38 -10.37 3.09 8.44
CA HIS A 38 -11.75 3.50 8.61
C HIS A 38 -12.55 3.17 7.37
N LYS A 39 -13.73 2.56 7.57
CA LYS A 39 -14.69 2.24 6.50
C LYS A 39 -15.97 3.00 6.73
N PHE A 40 -16.60 3.45 5.67
CA PHE A 40 -17.86 4.19 5.73
C PHE A 40 -18.69 4.00 4.45
N LEU A 41 -19.99 4.25 4.56
CA LEU A 41 -20.93 4.30 3.46
C LEU A 41 -21.55 5.70 3.41
N PHE A 42 -21.96 6.12 2.23
CA PHE A 42 -22.80 7.30 2.06
C PHE A 42 -24.26 6.88 2.20
N ASP A 43 -24.97 7.44 3.19
CA ASP A 43 -26.35 7.04 3.51
C ASP A 43 -27.28 7.31 2.34
N GLY A 44 -27.97 6.25 1.90
CA GLY A 44 -28.89 6.33 0.76
C GLY A 44 -28.22 6.30 -0.63
N LEU A 45 -26.89 6.27 -0.72
CA LEU A 45 -26.16 6.25 -1.99
C LEU A 45 -25.40 4.93 -2.18
N PRO A 46 -25.27 4.42 -3.41
CA PRO A 46 -24.51 3.22 -3.71
C PRO A 46 -23.00 3.52 -3.75
N VAL A 47 -22.48 4.21 -2.74
CA VAL A 47 -21.08 4.63 -2.66
C VAL A 47 -20.50 4.24 -1.32
N ARG A 48 -19.33 3.63 -1.36
CA ARG A 48 -18.52 3.32 -0.18
C ARG A 48 -17.22 4.09 -0.17
N GLY A 49 -16.72 4.34 1.01
CA GLY A 49 -15.43 4.98 1.21
C GLY A 49 -14.58 4.26 2.24
N MET A 50 -13.29 4.35 2.09
CA MET A 50 -12.31 3.88 3.06
C MET A 50 -11.12 4.82 3.10
N ILE A 51 -10.60 5.05 4.30
CA ILE A 51 -9.37 5.82 4.51
C ILE A 51 -8.43 5.01 5.42
N VAL A 52 -7.16 4.93 5.04
CA VAL A 52 -6.11 4.25 5.78
C VAL A 52 -4.99 5.22 6.12
N ARG A 53 -4.44 5.10 7.32
CA ARG A 53 -3.21 5.76 7.76
C ARG A 53 -2.29 4.70 8.36
N LEU A 54 -1.18 4.43 7.69
CA LEU A 54 -0.13 3.53 8.15
C LEU A 54 0.96 4.38 8.80
N THR A 55 1.12 4.24 10.10
CA THR A 55 2.13 4.97 10.89
C THR A 55 3.20 4.01 11.41
N ASP A 56 2.92 3.26 12.48
CA ASP A 56 3.82 2.27 13.06
C ASP A 56 4.15 1.12 12.10
N ALA A 57 3.16 0.62 11.35
CA ALA A 57 3.39 -0.41 10.34
C ALA A 57 4.34 0.07 9.22
N TRP A 58 4.18 1.31 8.77
CA TRP A 58 5.00 1.90 7.73
C TRP A 58 6.42 2.23 8.22
N THR A 59 6.54 2.88 9.37
CA THR A 59 7.85 3.22 9.94
C THR A 59 8.67 1.97 10.29
N GLU A 60 8.01 0.87 10.69
CA GLU A 60 8.69 -0.40 10.92
C GLU A 60 9.28 -0.99 9.62
N ILE A 61 8.56 -0.89 8.49
CA ILE A 61 9.08 -1.29 7.17
C ILE A 61 10.34 -0.49 6.82
N LEU A 62 10.27 0.84 6.94
CA LEU A 62 11.41 1.72 6.64
C LEU A 62 12.60 1.47 7.57
N LYS A 63 12.36 1.27 8.86
CA LYS A 63 13.38 0.96 9.87
C LYS A 63 14.11 -0.34 9.55
N ARG A 64 13.38 -1.39 9.20
CA ARG A 64 13.97 -2.69 8.83
C ARG A 64 14.82 -2.57 7.58
N ARG A 65 14.35 -1.82 6.59
CA ARG A 65 15.12 -1.58 5.38
C ARG A 65 16.39 -0.79 5.68
N ALA A 66 16.31 0.29 6.44
CA ALA A 66 17.46 1.10 6.82
C ALA A 66 18.50 0.31 7.64
N GLY A 67 18.04 -0.66 8.44
CA GLY A 67 18.91 -1.56 9.20
C GLY A 67 19.61 -2.64 8.35
N ASN A 68 19.25 -2.81 7.09
CA ASN A 68 19.91 -3.75 6.19
C ASN A 68 21.21 -3.13 5.64
N THR A 69 22.35 -3.60 6.13
CA THR A 69 23.68 -3.06 5.77
C THR A 69 24.07 -3.27 4.31
N ALA A 70 23.48 -4.28 3.64
CA ALA A 70 23.77 -4.57 2.24
C ALA A 70 23.06 -3.60 1.28
N THR A 71 21.89 -3.10 1.67
CA THR A 71 21.02 -2.31 0.76
C THR A 71 20.82 -0.88 1.22
N GLY A 72 20.89 -0.61 2.53
CA GLY A 72 20.64 0.71 3.13
C GLY A 72 19.17 1.18 2.97
N ALA A 73 18.92 2.44 3.33
CA ALA A 73 17.62 3.07 3.19
C ALA A 73 17.23 3.27 1.71
N TYR A 74 15.93 3.32 1.43
CA TYR A 74 15.45 3.68 0.10
C TYR A 74 15.67 5.16 -0.21
N PRO A 75 15.91 5.54 -1.48
CA PRO A 75 15.70 6.92 -1.94
C PRO A 75 14.25 7.36 -1.68
N ALA A 76 14.04 8.64 -1.35
CA ALA A 76 12.72 9.16 -1.00
C ALA A 76 11.60 8.81 -2.00
N PRO A 77 11.77 8.96 -3.34
CA PRO A 77 10.71 8.59 -4.29
C PRO A 77 10.36 7.09 -4.27
N VAL A 78 11.34 6.22 -3.97
CA VAL A 78 11.09 4.77 -3.86
C VAL A 78 10.33 4.44 -2.58
N SER A 79 10.68 5.06 -1.45
CA SER A 79 9.91 4.89 -0.21
C SER A 79 8.50 5.45 -0.35
N GLU A 80 8.31 6.59 -1.01
CA GLU A 80 6.98 7.13 -1.31
C GLU A 80 6.14 6.14 -2.14
N LEU A 81 6.68 5.62 -3.23
CA LEU A 81 6.00 4.60 -4.05
C LEU A 81 5.61 3.36 -3.23
N LEU A 82 6.53 2.83 -2.40
CA LEU A 82 6.24 1.68 -1.56
C LEU A 82 5.18 1.96 -0.50
N GLY A 83 5.18 3.15 0.09
CA GLY A 83 4.16 3.57 1.05
C GLY A 83 2.78 3.69 0.39
N GLU A 84 2.72 4.28 -0.80
CA GLU A 84 1.50 4.34 -1.61
C GLU A 84 1.00 2.93 -1.97
N MET A 85 1.90 2.01 -2.36
CA MET A 85 1.56 0.61 -2.63
C MET A 85 1.02 -0.09 -1.38
N ALA A 86 1.62 0.14 -0.21
CA ALA A 86 1.17 -0.44 1.05
C ALA A 86 -0.22 0.07 1.43
N ALA A 87 -0.46 1.38 1.34
CA ALA A 87 -1.77 2.00 1.60
C ALA A 87 -2.84 1.49 0.62
N ALA A 88 -2.53 1.47 -0.68
CA ALA A 88 -3.43 0.94 -1.71
C ALA A 88 -3.74 -0.54 -1.47
N GLY A 89 -2.73 -1.35 -1.13
CA GLY A 89 -2.90 -2.78 -0.82
C GLY A 89 -3.85 -3.01 0.33
N VAL A 90 -3.76 -2.24 1.42
CA VAL A 90 -4.68 -2.33 2.57
C VAL A 90 -6.11 -1.93 2.16
N LEU A 91 -6.27 -0.83 1.43
CA LEU A 91 -7.59 -0.40 0.94
C LEU A 91 -8.23 -1.47 0.05
N MET A 92 -7.49 -2.00 -0.91
CA MET A 92 -7.98 -3.03 -1.84
C MET A 92 -8.28 -4.34 -1.13
N GLN A 93 -7.37 -4.85 -0.28
CA GLN A 93 -7.59 -6.09 0.48
C GLN A 93 -8.80 -6.00 1.41
N SER A 94 -8.97 -4.86 2.08
CA SER A 94 -10.09 -4.63 2.99
C SER A 94 -11.45 -4.49 2.29
N ASN A 95 -11.44 -4.28 0.99
CA ASN A 95 -12.60 -4.08 0.13
C ASN A 95 -13.19 -5.39 -0.41
N ILE A 96 -12.42 -6.46 -0.39
CA ILE A 96 -12.82 -7.78 -0.90
C ILE A 96 -13.01 -8.78 0.25
N LYS A 97 -13.93 -9.74 0.06
CA LYS A 97 -14.09 -10.89 0.96
C LYS A 97 -13.23 -12.03 0.44
N PHE A 98 -11.95 -11.98 0.74
CA PHE A 98 -10.97 -12.95 0.25
C PHE A 98 -10.06 -13.42 1.38
N ASN A 99 -9.95 -14.74 1.59
CA ASN A 99 -9.04 -15.33 2.54
C ASN A 99 -7.70 -15.66 1.86
N GLY A 100 -6.76 -14.75 1.97
CA GLY A 100 -5.46 -14.88 1.33
C GLY A 100 -4.69 -13.56 1.31
N ALA A 101 -3.68 -13.49 0.48
CA ALA A 101 -2.86 -12.30 0.30
C ALA A 101 -3.24 -11.56 -0.98
N LEU A 102 -3.38 -10.24 -0.88
CA LEU A 102 -3.33 -9.34 -2.03
C LEU A 102 -1.89 -8.87 -2.20
N VAL A 103 -1.33 -9.09 -3.38
CA VAL A 103 0.05 -8.71 -3.71
C VAL A 103 0.03 -7.70 -4.87
N LEU A 104 0.46 -6.48 -4.58
CA LEU A 104 0.74 -5.47 -5.59
C LEU A 104 2.21 -5.56 -5.99
N GLN A 105 2.47 -5.69 -7.28
CA GLN A 105 3.83 -5.77 -7.84
C GLN A 105 3.96 -4.77 -8.99
N VAL A 106 4.98 -3.93 -8.92
CA VAL A 106 5.37 -3.07 -10.03
C VAL A 106 6.68 -3.58 -10.58
N PHE A 107 6.63 -4.10 -11.80
CA PHE A 107 7.82 -4.52 -12.56
C PHE A 107 8.30 -3.34 -13.39
N GLY A 108 9.56 -2.96 -13.20
CA GLY A 108 10.14 -1.79 -13.83
C GLY A 108 11.26 -2.10 -14.80
N ASP A 109 11.36 -1.30 -15.86
CA ASP A 109 12.49 -1.27 -16.78
C ASP A 109 13.49 -0.13 -16.48
N GLY A 110 13.17 0.69 -15.47
CA GLY A 110 14.01 1.77 -14.94
C GLY A 110 14.95 1.33 -13.80
N PRO A 111 15.39 2.27 -12.95
CA PRO A 111 16.23 1.99 -11.79
C PRO A 111 15.52 1.15 -10.72
N VAL A 112 14.21 1.25 -10.57
CA VAL A 112 13.42 0.33 -9.73
C VAL A 112 13.01 -0.86 -10.60
N LYS A 113 13.55 -2.04 -10.30
CA LYS A 113 13.29 -3.27 -11.07
C LYS A 113 12.03 -3.98 -10.63
N LEU A 114 11.79 -3.97 -9.34
CA LEU A 114 10.62 -4.59 -8.72
C LEU A 114 10.26 -3.82 -7.46
N ALA A 115 9.00 -3.48 -7.29
CA ALA A 115 8.43 -3.04 -6.02
C ALA A 115 7.26 -3.95 -5.66
N VAL A 116 7.17 -4.37 -4.41
CA VAL A 116 6.16 -5.33 -3.94
C VAL A 116 5.57 -4.84 -2.63
N ALA A 117 4.24 -4.83 -2.55
CA ALA A 117 3.49 -4.71 -1.30
C ALA A 117 2.54 -5.90 -1.18
N GLU A 118 2.60 -6.61 -0.08
CA GLU A 118 1.76 -7.76 0.22
C GLU A 118 0.93 -7.48 1.46
N VAL A 119 -0.37 -7.69 1.38
CA VAL A 119 -1.33 -7.50 2.46
C VAL A 119 -2.18 -8.74 2.63
N GLN A 120 -2.18 -9.29 3.83
CA GLN A 120 -2.97 -10.47 4.18
C GLN A 120 -4.42 -10.11 4.53
N SER A 121 -5.30 -11.10 4.56
CA SER A 121 -6.70 -10.91 4.94
C SER A 121 -6.90 -10.38 6.37
N ASP A 122 -5.92 -10.53 7.25
CA ASP A 122 -5.90 -9.98 8.60
C ASP A 122 -5.26 -8.59 8.69
N LEU A 123 -5.03 -7.94 7.54
CA LEU A 123 -4.39 -6.64 7.36
C LEU A 123 -2.92 -6.60 7.81
N SER A 124 -2.28 -7.74 8.07
CA SER A 124 -0.83 -7.77 8.20
C SER A 124 -0.18 -7.50 6.85
N LEU A 125 0.86 -6.68 6.83
CA LEU A 125 1.48 -6.22 5.58
C LEU A 125 3.00 -6.21 5.63
N ARG A 126 3.60 -6.26 4.44
CA ARG A 126 5.04 -6.09 4.22
C ARG A 126 5.28 -5.49 2.83
N ALA A 127 6.37 -4.75 2.67
CA ALA A 127 6.72 -4.18 1.38
C ALA A 127 8.24 -4.17 1.19
N THR A 128 8.68 -4.29 -0.06
CA THR A 128 10.10 -4.21 -0.44
C THR A 128 10.25 -3.74 -1.88
N ALA A 129 11.43 -3.21 -2.23
CA ALA A 129 11.78 -2.88 -3.60
C ALA A 129 13.24 -3.25 -3.91
N THR A 130 13.47 -3.69 -5.14
CA THR A 130 14.81 -3.91 -5.72
C THR A 130 15.16 -2.69 -6.56
N VAL A 131 16.20 -1.97 -6.14
CA VAL A 131 16.67 -0.74 -6.79
C VAL A 131 18.07 -0.99 -7.34
N ASN A 132 18.23 -0.83 -8.66
CA ASN A 132 19.49 -0.97 -9.37
C ASN A 132 19.79 0.34 -10.12
N GLY A 133 20.65 1.17 -9.53
CA GLY A 133 21.03 2.46 -10.10
C GLY A 133 20.53 3.66 -9.29
N GLY A 134 20.85 4.86 -9.75
CA GLY A 134 20.49 6.11 -9.10
C GLY A 134 19.04 6.49 -9.36
N VAL A 135 18.35 6.96 -8.33
CA VAL A 135 17.00 7.54 -8.42
C VAL A 135 17.10 9.02 -8.08
N LEU A 136 16.58 9.90 -8.95
CA LEU A 136 16.57 11.33 -8.71
C LEU A 136 15.65 11.67 -7.53
N PRO A 137 15.93 12.73 -6.76
CA PRO A 137 15.13 13.08 -5.57
C PRO A 137 13.66 13.41 -5.84
N ASP A 138 13.34 13.85 -7.05
CA ASP A 138 12.01 14.24 -7.54
C ASP A 138 11.50 13.30 -8.64
N ALA A 139 12.05 12.08 -8.74
CA ALA A 139 11.69 11.12 -9.78
C ALA A 139 10.21 10.74 -9.70
N LYS A 140 9.52 10.87 -10.83
CA LYS A 140 8.14 10.41 -11.01
C LYS A 140 8.09 8.90 -11.26
N LEU A 141 6.88 8.33 -11.19
CA LEU A 141 6.67 6.90 -11.42
C LEU A 141 7.30 6.42 -12.72
N SER A 142 7.06 7.12 -13.85
CA SER A 142 7.60 6.74 -15.15
C SER A 142 9.13 6.72 -15.19
N GLN A 143 9.79 7.61 -14.46
CA GLN A 143 11.25 7.70 -14.40
C GLN A 143 11.86 6.59 -13.52
N MET A 144 11.09 6.06 -12.58
CA MET A 144 11.54 4.97 -11.70
C MET A 144 11.32 3.59 -12.31
N VAL A 145 10.14 3.35 -12.90
CA VAL A 145 9.68 2.00 -13.29
C VAL A 145 9.24 1.85 -14.75
N ASN A 146 9.15 2.94 -15.53
CA ASN A 146 8.63 2.88 -16.91
C ASN A 146 9.43 3.76 -17.88
N VAL A 147 10.73 3.70 -17.82
CA VAL A 147 11.65 4.50 -18.64
C VAL A 147 11.51 4.15 -20.12
N GLY A 148 11.59 2.86 -20.44
CA GLY A 148 11.48 2.31 -21.79
C GLY A 148 10.06 1.99 -22.25
N GLY A 149 9.05 2.15 -21.38
CA GLY A 149 7.65 1.81 -21.70
C GLY A 149 7.28 0.35 -21.44
N GLY A 150 8.18 -0.46 -20.88
CA GLY A 150 7.95 -1.88 -20.54
C GLY A 150 7.45 -2.12 -19.12
N GLY A 151 7.28 -1.06 -18.32
CA GLY A 151 6.79 -1.16 -16.95
C GLY A 151 5.36 -1.67 -16.88
N ARG A 152 5.07 -2.48 -15.86
CA ARG A 152 3.72 -3.05 -15.63
C ARG A 152 3.43 -3.19 -14.14
N CYS A 153 2.16 -3.08 -13.80
CA CYS A 153 1.64 -3.37 -12.46
C CYS A 153 0.86 -4.69 -12.48
N ALA A 154 1.15 -5.60 -11.56
CA ALA A 154 0.40 -6.84 -11.37
C ALA A 154 -0.29 -6.80 -10.01
N ILE A 155 -1.56 -7.23 -9.99
CA ILE A 155 -2.39 -7.37 -8.81
C ILE A 155 -2.74 -8.85 -8.69
N THR A 156 -2.21 -9.49 -7.65
CA THR A 156 -2.37 -10.94 -7.46
C THR A 156 -3.19 -11.20 -6.20
N LEU A 157 -4.22 -12.04 -6.33
CA LEU A 157 -4.96 -12.60 -5.20
C LEU A 157 -4.50 -14.03 -4.97
N ASP A 158 -3.74 -14.24 -3.91
CA ASP A 158 -3.15 -15.52 -3.54
C ASP A 158 -3.93 -16.18 -2.41
N PRO A 159 -4.76 -17.22 -2.67
CA PRO A 159 -5.56 -17.89 -1.65
C PRO A 159 -4.67 -18.55 -0.57
N LYS A 160 -5.06 -18.40 0.69
CA LYS A 160 -4.38 -19.06 1.82
C LYS A 160 -4.55 -20.58 1.76
N ASP A 161 -5.76 -21.03 1.42
CA ASP A 161 -6.14 -22.44 1.35
C ASP A 161 -6.33 -22.81 -0.12
N ARG A 162 -5.21 -23.12 -0.81
CA ARG A 162 -5.26 -23.52 -2.22
C ARG A 162 -5.71 -24.96 -2.37
N HIS A 163 -6.66 -25.18 -3.26
CA HIS A 163 -6.95 -26.52 -3.75
C HIS A 163 -5.89 -27.00 -4.73
N PRO A 164 -5.63 -28.31 -4.82
CA PRO A 164 -4.71 -28.85 -5.83
C PRO A 164 -5.09 -28.36 -7.23
N GLY A 165 -4.15 -27.71 -7.94
CA GLY A 165 -4.36 -27.14 -9.28
C GLY A 165 -4.94 -25.74 -9.33
N GLN A 166 -5.34 -25.15 -8.20
CA GLN A 166 -5.82 -23.77 -8.16
C GLN A 166 -4.66 -22.80 -8.37
N GLN A 167 -4.78 -21.96 -9.40
CA GLN A 167 -3.84 -20.86 -9.65
C GLN A 167 -4.33 -19.58 -8.95
N PRO A 168 -3.40 -18.69 -8.50
CA PRO A 168 -3.76 -17.36 -8.06
C PRO A 168 -4.44 -16.58 -9.19
N TYR A 169 -5.41 -15.74 -8.86
CA TYR A 169 -5.91 -14.74 -9.80
C TYR A 169 -4.85 -13.63 -9.94
N GLN A 170 -4.54 -13.25 -11.17
CA GLN A 170 -3.62 -12.16 -11.44
C GLN A 170 -4.15 -11.26 -12.55
N GLY A 171 -4.33 -9.99 -12.24
CA GLY A 171 -4.54 -8.92 -13.21
C GLY A 171 -3.22 -8.20 -13.48
N VAL A 172 -2.92 -7.92 -14.73
CA VAL A 172 -1.71 -7.17 -15.13
C VAL A 172 -2.13 -5.99 -15.97
N VAL A 173 -1.67 -4.79 -15.60
CA VAL A 173 -1.90 -3.56 -16.34
C VAL A 173 -0.59 -2.88 -16.70
N PRO A 174 -0.52 -2.27 -17.89
CA PRO A 174 0.62 -1.44 -18.28
C PRO A 174 0.65 -0.15 -17.45
N LEU A 175 1.82 0.49 -17.36
CA LEU A 175 1.99 1.80 -16.72
C LEU A 175 1.78 2.95 -17.71
N HIS A 176 0.81 2.81 -18.59
CA HIS A 176 0.37 3.83 -19.53
C HIS A 176 -1.17 3.80 -19.67
N GLY A 177 -1.77 4.92 -20.03
CA GLY A 177 -3.19 5.04 -20.28
C GLY A 177 -3.59 4.62 -21.69
N ASP A 178 -4.85 4.86 -22.07
CA ASP A 178 -5.46 4.40 -23.32
C ASP A 178 -4.82 5.02 -24.58
N HIS A 179 -4.21 6.21 -24.45
CA HIS A 179 -3.50 6.91 -25.52
C HIS A 179 -1.97 6.72 -25.45
N HIS A 180 -1.50 5.68 -24.75
CA HIS A 180 -0.09 5.38 -24.50
C HIS A 180 0.67 6.49 -23.74
N GLU A 181 -0.04 7.42 -23.09
CA GLU A 181 0.56 8.38 -22.18
C GLU A 181 1.08 7.66 -20.92
N LYS A 182 2.26 8.06 -20.45
CA LYS A 182 2.84 7.50 -19.23
C LYS A 182 2.03 7.96 -18.02
N LEU A 183 1.61 7.02 -17.18
CA LEU A 183 0.98 7.32 -15.91
C LEU A 183 2.05 7.67 -14.88
N GLU A 184 1.90 8.82 -14.23
CA GLU A 184 2.92 9.39 -13.36
C GLU A 184 2.65 9.16 -11.88
N ARG A 185 1.46 8.63 -11.54
CA ARG A 185 1.05 8.31 -10.17
C ARG A 185 0.53 6.88 -10.09
N LEU A 186 0.83 6.20 -9.00
CA LEU A 186 0.30 4.86 -8.73
C LEU A 186 -1.23 4.85 -8.65
N SER A 187 -1.82 5.91 -8.08
CA SER A 187 -3.28 6.08 -8.03
C SER A 187 -3.94 6.00 -9.39
N ASP A 188 -3.33 6.63 -10.42
CA ASP A 188 -3.88 6.63 -11.78
C ASP A 188 -3.82 5.23 -12.41
N VAL A 189 -2.72 4.50 -12.19
CA VAL A 189 -2.56 3.10 -12.63
C VAL A 189 -3.64 2.20 -12.04
N LEU A 190 -3.87 2.32 -10.72
CA LEU A 190 -4.84 1.49 -10.02
C LEU A 190 -6.29 1.86 -10.35
N GLN A 191 -6.59 3.16 -10.53
CA GLN A 191 -7.91 3.60 -10.99
C GLN A 191 -8.21 3.09 -12.41
N HIS A 192 -7.21 3.16 -13.31
CA HIS A 192 -7.32 2.61 -14.66
C HIS A 192 -7.59 1.09 -14.62
N TYR A 193 -6.87 0.34 -13.78
CA TYR A 193 -7.13 -1.08 -13.56
C TYR A 193 -8.56 -1.34 -13.08
N MET A 194 -9.01 -0.61 -12.04
CA MET A 194 -10.37 -0.80 -11.50
C MET A 194 -11.46 -0.55 -12.55
N LEU A 195 -11.25 0.45 -13.40
CA LEU A 195 -12.19 0.78 -14.46
C LEU A 195 -12.19 -0.27 -15.57
N GLN A 196 -11.02 -0.64 -16.09
CA GLN A 196 -10.88 -1.49 -17.26
C GLN A 196 -11.10 -2.98 -16.97
N SER A 197 -10.58 -3.45 -15.82
CA SER A 197 -10.61 -4.88 -15.48
C SER A 197 -11.77 -5.26 -14.57
N GLU A 198 -12.11 -4.41 -13.61
CA GLU A 198 -13.13 -4.71 -12.59
C GLU A 198 -14.47 -4.00 -12.89
N GLN A 199 -14.49 -3.07 -13.84
CA GLN A 199 -15.68 -2.26 -14.19
C GLN A 199 -16.24 -1.49 -12.99
N LEU A 200 -15.37 -1.01 -12.11
CA LEU A 200 -15.70 -0.28 -10.89
C LEU A 200 -15.19 1.15 -10.96
N ASP A 201 -16.13 2.11 -10.94
CA ASP A 201 -15.79 3.52 -10.76
C ASP A 201 -15.12 3.70 -9.39
N THR A 202 -13.86 4.10 -9.41
CA THR A 202 -13.04 4.21 -8.20
C THR A 202 -12.22 5.49 -8.25
N ILE A 203 -12.24 6.28 -7.17
CA ILE A 203 -11.28 7.35 -6.90
C ILE A 203 -10.33 6.87 -5.83
N LEU A 204 -9.04 7.05 -6.09
CA LEU A 204 -7.97 6.67 -5.18
C LEU A 204 -7.00 7.85 -5.02
N VAL A 205 -6.86 8.35 -3.80
CA VAL A 205 -5.87 9.37 -3.43
C VAL A 205 -4.85 8.69 -2.53
N LEU A 206 -3.58 8.75 -2.92
CA LEU A 206 -2.47 8.11 -2.20
C LEU A 206 -1.38 9.13 -1.88
N GLY A 207 -0.67 8.89 -0.81
CA GLY A 207 0.51 9.65 -0.44
C GLY A 207 1.31 8.95 0.64
N ALA A 208 2.63 9.16 0.62
CA ALA A 208 3.52 8.66 1.67
C ALA A 208 4.69 9.63 1.89
N ASN A 209 5.25 9.58 3.09
CA ASN A 209 6.51 10.21 3.48
C ASN A 209 7.26 9.25 4.42
N ASP A 210 8.25 9.73 5.13
CA ASP A 210 9.05 8.93 6.08
C ASP A 210 8.31 8.57 7.37
N GLN A 211 7.15 9.15 7.66
CA GLN A 211 6.37 8.94 8.89
C GLN A 211 5.03 8.24 8.63
N VAL A 212 4.38 8.55 7.53
CA VAL A 212 3.00 8.12 7.24
C VAL A 212 2.88 7.67 5.79
N ALA A 213 2.21 6.55 5.57
CA ALA A 213 1.66 6.18 4.28
C ALA A 213 0.13 6.13 4.40
N ALA A 214 -0.57 6.86 3.55
CA ALA A 214 -2.01 7.04 3.67
C ALA A 214 -2.73 6.96 2.32
N GLY A 215 -4.01 6.64 2.37
CA GLY A 215 -4.84 6.60 1.17
C GLY A 215 -6.33 6.74 1.48
N LEU A 216 -7.05 7.37 0.54
CA LEU A 216 -8.50 7.44 0.51
C LEU A 216 -8.98 6.71 -0.76
N LEU A 217 -9.93 5.79 -0.58
CA LEU A 217 -10.63 5.11 -1.67
C LEU A 217 -12.11 5.43 -1.59
N ILE A 218 -12.68 5.91 -2.70
CA ILE A 218 -14.14 6.05 -2.91
C ILE A 218 -14.51 5.18 -4.10
N GLN A 219 -15.52 4.34 -3.92
CA GLN A 219 -15.92 3.39 -4.96
C GLN A 219 -17.44 3.29 -5.07
N ARG A 220 -17.93 3.30 -6.30
CA ARG A 220 -19.33 2.99 -6.59
C ARG A 220 -19.59 1.51 -6.40
N MET A 221 -20.65 1.19 -5.66
CA MET A 221 -21.10 -0.19 -5.50
C MET A 221 -22.04 -0.56 -6.65
N PRO A 222 -21.92 -1.78 -7.21
CA PRO A 222 -22.89 -2.28 -8.18
C PRO A 222 -24.28 -2.29 -7.54
N ILE A 223 -25.27 -1.73 -8.22
CA ILE A 223 -26.68 -1.82 -7.80
C ILE A 223 -27.10 -3.27 -8.05
N LYS A 224 -27.39 -4.01 -6.99
CA LYS A 224 -27.94 -5.36 -7.13
C LYS A 224 -29.27 -5.26 -7.88
N GLY A 225 -29.37 -5.95 -9.02
CA GLY A 225 -30.53 -5.96 -9.90
C GLY A 225 -31.78 -6.57 -9.25
N GLU A 226 -32.44 -5.82 -8.36
CA GLU A 226 -33.85 -6.08 -7.99
C GLU A 226 -34.82 -5.65 -9.08
N GLY A 227 -34.32 -5.13 -10.20
CA GLY A 227 -35.10 -4.54 -11.29
C GLY A 227 -35.42 -5.39 -12.49
N ASN A 228 -34.97 -6.65 -12.57
CA ASN A 228 -35.26 -7.51 -13.73
C ASN A 228 -36.72 -8.08 -13.79
N LEU A 229 -37.61 -7.65 -12.90
CA LEU A 229 -38.98 -8.13 -12.81
C LEU A 229 -40.08 -7.06 -13.01
N ALA A 230 -39.75 -5.80 -13.33
CA ALA A 230 -40.75 -4.76 -13.56
C ALA A 230 -40.44 -3.97 -14.85
N ALA A 231 -41.26 -4.18 -15.87
CA ALA A 231 -41.30 -3.39 -17.10
C ALA A 231 -41.53 -1.91 -16.77
N GLY A 232 -40.60 -1.02 -17.15
CA GLY A 232 -40.72 0.44 -16.99
C GLY A 232 -39.45 1.24 -16.71
N LEU A 233 -38.31 0.79 -17.18
CA LEU A 233 -37.00 1.25 -16.68
C LEU A 233 -36.07 1.91 -17.70
N SER A 234 -36.58 2.82 -18.52
CA SER A 234 -35.72 3.57 -19.46
C SER A 234 -34.84 4.66 -18.80
N HIS A 235 -35.08 5.02 -17.54
CA HIS A 235 -34.32 6.08 -16.84
C HIS A 235 -33.24 5.51 -15.88
N ARG A 236 -33.47 4.31 -15.29
CA ARG A 236 -32.51 3.67 -14.37
C ARG A 236 -31.37 2.91 -15.07
N GLU A 237 -31.60 2.45 -16.31
CA GLU A 237 -30.54 1.77 -17.10
C GLU A 237 -29.37 2.70 -17.44
N ASN A 238 -29.59 4.03 -17.54
CA ASN A 238 -28.53 5.00 -17.77
C ASN A 238 -27.72 5.33 -16.52
N GLU A 239 -28.33 5.23 -15.31
CA GLU A 239 -27.62 5.52 -14.05
C GLU A 239 -26.65 4.40 -13.64
N ASP A 240 -26.85 3.19 -14.15
CA ASP A 240 -25.97 2.03 -13.89
C ASP A 240 -24.73 2.01 -14.79
N GLN A 241 -24.68 2.86 -15.82
CA GLN A 241 -23.51 2.95 -16.68
C GLN A 241 -22.36 3.67 -15.96
N ILE A 242 -21.15 3.20 -16.22
CA ILE A 242 -19.91 3.81 -15.72
C ILE A 242 -19.88 5.30 -16.11
N GLY A 243 -19.62 6.18 -15.13
CA GLY A 243 -19.52 7.63 -15.34
C GLY A 243 -20.86 8.40 -15.38
N HIS A 244 -22.01 7.75 -15.35
CA HIS A 244 -23.33 8.41 -15.44
C HIS A 244 -24.04 8.65 -14.11
N ASN A 245 -23.49 8.17 -12.98
CA ASN A 245 -24.08 8.38 -11.67
C ASN A 245 -23.68 9.75 -11.09
N GLU A 246 -24.59 10.72 -11.09
CA GLU A 246 -24.32 12.10 -10.64
C GLU A 246 -23.93 12.17 -9.16
N ASP A 247 -24.54 11.36 -8.29
CA ASP A 247 -24.21 11.33 -6.87
C ASP A 247 -22.79 10.80 -6.65
N TYR A 248 -22.40 9.73 -7.34
CA TYR A 248 -21.03 9.25 -7.31
C TYR A 248 -20.07 10.31 -7.86
N ASN A 249 -20.37 10.92 -8.99
CA ASN A 249 -19.51 11.94 -9.60
C ASN A 249 -19.27 13.13 -8.67
N ARG A 250 -20.30 13.59 -7.97
CA ARG A 250 -20.18 14.64 -6.96
C ARG A 250 -19.22 14.24 -5.83
N ILE A 251 -19.43 13.05 -5.24
CA ILE A 251 -18.56 12.52 -4.18
C ILE A 251 -17.15 12.33 -4.68
N ALA A 252 -16.98 11.82 -5.89
CA ALA A 252 -15.69 11.60 -6.54
C ALA A 252 -14.92 12.92 -6.71
N HIS A 253 -15.59 14.00 -7.14
CA HIS A 253 -14.98 15.33 -7.23
C HIS A 253 -14.54 15.86 -5.87
N LEU A 254 -15.36 15.69 -4.83
CA LEU A 254 -15.00 16.07 -3.47
C LEU A 254 -13.75 15.29 -2.99
N ALA A 255 -13.74 13.99 -3.18
CA ALA A 255 -12.60 13.14 -2.82
C ALA A 255 -11.33 13.52 -3.58
N ALA A 256 -11.43 13.78 -4.89
CA ALA A 256 -10.30 14.18 -5.72
C ALA A 256 -9.70 15.55 -5.33
N SER A 257 -10.44 16.38 -4.56
CA SER A 257 -9.92 17.64 -4.03
C SER A 257 -8.97 17.47 -2.83
N LEU A 258 -8.85 16.25 -2.29
CA LEU A 258 -7.93 15.97 -1.19
C LEU A 258 -6.48 16.07 -1.68
N THR A 259 -5.74 16.99 -1.09
CA THR A 259 -4.32 17.15 -1.41
C THR A 259 -3.46 16.12 -0.67
N ARG A 260 -2.28 15.83 -1.23
CA ARG A 260 -1.29 14.94 -0.58
C ARG A 260 -0.90 15.46 0.82
N GLU A 261 -0.73 16.77 0.96
CA GLU A 261 -0.37 17.39 2.23
C GLU A 261 -1.46 17.16 3.28
N GLU A 262 -2.72 17.41 2.95
CA GLU A 262 -3.85 17.17 3.87
C GLU A 262 -3.96 15.69 4.25
N LEU A 263 -3.84 14.78 3.28
CA LEU A 263 -3.89 13.34 3.51
C LEU A 263 -2.82 12.88 4.51
N LEU A 264 -1.62 13.46 4.46
CA LEU A 264 -0.50 13.07 5.32
C LEU A 264 -0.48 13.78 6.68
N THR A 265 -1.08 14.98 6.80
CA THR A 265 -0.97 15.81 8.01
C THR A 265 -2.23 15.85 8.86
N LEU A 266 -3.41 15.74 8.24
CA LEU A 266 -4.68 15.82 8.97
C LEU A 266 -5.10 14.44 9.52
N ASP A 267 -5.85 14.44 10.61
CA ASP A 267 -6.53 13.26 11.11
C ASP A 267 -7.73 12.88 10.23
N VAL A 268 -8.18 11.62 10.37
CA VAL A 268 -9.27 11.06 9.54
C VAL A 268 -10.57 11.83 9.69
N ASP A 269 -10.92 12.25 10.92
CA ASP A 269 -12.18 12.95 11.19
C ASP A 269 -12.19 14.33 10.54
N THR A 270 -11.07 15.03 10.57
CA THR A 270 -10.88 16.32 9.90
C THR A 270 -10.99 16.18 8.39
N ILE A 271 -10.33 15.16 7.80
CA ILE A 271 -10.41 14.89 6.36
C ILE A 271 -11.85 14.60 5.94
N LEU A 272 -12.53 13.67 6.62
CA LEU A 272 -13.90 13.29 6.26
C LEU A 272 -14.88 14.45 6.41
N ARG A 273 -14.73 15.26 7.47
CA ARG A 273 -15.57 16.45 7.68
C ARG A 273 -15.33 17.51 6.61
N ARG A 274 -14.07 17.76 6.24
CA ARG A 274 -13.72 18.72 5.19
C ARG A 274 -14.29 18.33 3.83
N LEU A 275 -14.16 17.04 3.47
CA LEU A 275 -14.58 16.57 2.15
C LEU A 275 -16.09 16.39 2.05
N PHE A 276 -16.71 15.85 3.10
CA PHE A 276 -18.07 15.31 3.05
C PHE A 276 -19.00 15.90 4.11
N TRP A 277 -18.83 17.18 4.48
CA TRP A 277 -19.62 17.83 5.56
C TRP A 277 -21.12 17.90 5.27
N GLU A 278 -21.52 17.90 3.99
CA GLU A 278 -22.94 17.88 3.57
C GLU A 278 -23.49 16.45 3.45
N GLU A 279 -22.62 15.44 3.47
CA GLU A 279 -23.01 14.05 3.28
C GLU A 279 -23.22 13.36 4.62
N LYS A 280 -24.24 12.51 4.70
CA LYS A 280 -24.44 11.65 5.85
C LYS A 280 -23.64 10.38 5.72
N LEU A 281 -22.59 10.23 6.53
CA LEU A 281 -21.72 9.06 6.54
C LEU A 281 -22.17 8.06 7.60
N LEU A 282 -22.32 6.79 7.19
CA LEU A 282 -22.49 5.64 8.08
C LEU A 282 -21.11 5.04 8.31
N ARG A 283 -20.48 5.35 9.44
CA ARG A 283 -19.12 4.92 9.78
C ARG A 283 -19.11 3.62 10.55
N PHE A 284 -18.19 2.74 10.22
CA PHE A 284 -17.90 1.52 10.98
C PHE A 284 -16.80 1.79 12.01
N GLU A 285 -16.70 0.92 13.02
CA GLU A 285 -15.63 0.97 14.00
C GLU A 285 -14.25 0.91 13.32
N PRO A 286 -13.32 1.79 13.70
CA PRO A 286 -11.97 1.78 13.15
C PRO A 286 -11.24 0.46 13.43
N GLN A 287 -10.55 -0.07 12.44
CA GLN A 287 -9.68 -1.22 12.60
C GLN A 287 -8.27 -0.75 12.96
N GLN A 288 -7.84 -1.05 14.19
CA GLN A 288 -6.57 -0.61 14.77
C GLN A 288 -5.91 -1.75 15.57
N GLY A 289 -4.62 -1.63 15.89
CA GLY A 289 -3.89 -2.59 16.69
C GLY A 289 -3.94 -4.01 16.12
N ALA A 290 -4.42 -4.98 16.90
CA ALA A 290 -4.46 -6.38 16.49
C ALA A 290 -5.43 -6.66 15.32
N SER A 291 -6.49 -5.87 15.17
CA SER A 291 -7.47 -5.98 14.08
C SER A 291 -7.19 -5.05 12.90
N GLY A 292 -6.21 -4.15 13.05
CA GLY A 292 -5.85 -3.15 12.05
C GLY A 292 -4.61 -3.48 11.24
N PRO A 293 -4.24 -2.54 10.34
CA PRO A 293 -3.02 -2.68 9.56
C PRO A 293 -1.79 -2.74 10.46
N ARG A 294 -0.94 -3.75 10.26
CA ARG A 294 0.28 -3.93 11.05
C ARG A 294 1.38 -4.59 10.21
N PHE A 295 2.62 -4.26 10.50
CA PHE A 295 3.73 -4.97 9.88
C PHE A 295 3.79 -6.42 10.40
N ALA A 296 3.88 -7.39 9.48
CA ALA A 296 4.24 -8.76 9.80
C ALA A 296 4.97 -9.41 8.63
N CYS A 297 6.06 -10.12 8.94
CA CYS A 297 6.78 -10.89 7.94
C CYS A 297 6.51 -12.38 8.14
N THR A 298 6.17 -13.05 7.05
CA THR A 298 5.89 -14.49 7.03
C THR A 298 7.13 -15.34 6.74
N CYS A 299 8.35 -14.75 6.72
CA CYS A 299 9.57 -15.50 6.54
C CYS A 299 9.83 -16.43 7.73
N SER A 300 10.37 -17.60 7.46
CA SER A 300 10.78 -18.56 8.48
C SER A 300 11.94 -19.40 7.97
N ARG A 301 12.71 -19.99 8.91
CA ARG A 301 13.79 -20.92 8.56
C ARG A 301 13.28 -22.08 7.70
N GLU A 302 12.08 -22.58 7.99
CA GLU A 302 11.43 -23.65 7.23
C GLU A 302 11.16 -23.24 5.77
N ARG A 303 10.62 -22.03 5.53
CA ARG A 303 10.39 -21.50 4.18
C ARG A 303 11.69 -21.34 3.41
N VAL A 304 12.74 -20.86 4.06
CA VAL A 304 14.08 -20.76 3.46
C VAL A 304 14.65 -22.14 3.17
N SER A 305 14.51 -23.11 4.08
CA SER A 305 14.91 -24.50 3.86
C SER A 305 14.19 -25.12 2.65
N ASN A 306 12.89 -24.85 2.50
CA ASN A 306 12.12 -25.32 1.33
C ASN A 306 12.60 -24.65 0.04
N MET A 307 12.98 -23.38 0.07
CA MET A 307 13.56 -22.68 -1.06
C MET A 307 14.91 -23.30 -1.45
N LEU A 308 15.79 -23.57 -0.48
CA LEU A 308 17.07 -24.24 -0.72
C LEU A 308 16.87 -25.65 -1.28
N ARG A 309 15.88 -26.40 -0.79
CA ARG A 309 15.53 -27.71 -1.32
C ARG A 309 15.12 -27.66 -2.80
N ASN A 310 14.37 -26.63 -3.19
CA ASN A 310 13.97 -26.41 -4.58
C ASN A 310 15.13 -25.94 -5.48
N LEU A 311 16.15 -25.30 -4.92
CA LEU A 311 17.37 -24.91 -5.62
C LEU A 311 18.18 -26.14 -6.04
N GLY A 312 18.15 -27.19 -5.23
CA GLY A 312 18.85 -28.45 -5.48
C GLY A 312 20.13 -28.63 -4.65
N ALA A 313 20.50 -29.89 -4.44
CA ALA A 313 21.66 -30.24 -3.60
C ALA A 313 22.97 -29.77 -4.23
N GLU A 314 23.12 -29.93 -5.55
CA GLU A 314 24.36 -29.59 -6.30
C GLU A 314 24.68 -28.08 -6.15
N GLU A 315 23.67 -27.21 -6.27
CA GLU A 315 23.87 -25.79 -6.13
C GLU A 315 24.20 -25.39 -4.68
N ALA A 316 23.52 -26.01 -3.70
CA ALA A 316 23.81 -25.79 -2.27
C ALA A 316 25.24 -26.23 -1.92
N GLU A 317 25.69 -27.37 -2.42
CA GLU A 317 27.08 -27.88 -2.25
C GLU A 317 28.11 -26.97 -2.93
N SER A 318 27.79 -26.43 -4.11
CA SER A 318 28.64 -25.47 -4.81
C SER A 318 28.85 -24.19 -3.99
N ILE A 319 27.77 -23.66 -3.39
CA ILE A 319 27.87 -22.47 -2.51
C ILE A 319 28.75 -22.79 -1.28
N LEU A 320 28.53 -23.95 -0.65
CA LEU A 320 29.30 -24.38 0.54
C LEU A 320 30.77 -24.68 0.22
N ALA A 321 31.10 -25.04 -1.02
CA ALA A 321 32.49 -25.19 -1.44
C ALA A 321 33.24 -23.85 -1.56
N GLU A 322 32.50 -22.75 -1.79
CA GLU A 322 33.07 -21.41 -1.88
C GLU A 322 32.99 -20.62 -0.56
N ARG A 323 32.05 -21.01 0.32
CA ARG A 323 31.75 -20.30 1.59
C ARG A 323 31.47 -21.32 2.69
N ASP A 324 31.75 -20.93 3.94
CA ASP A 324 31.56 -21.83 5.11
C ASP A 324 30.06 -22.06 5.41
N ASP A 325 29.18 -21.16 4.99
CA ASP A 325 27.74 -21.24 5.18
C ASP A 325 26.93 -20.61 4.02
N ILE A 326 25.67 -21.00 3.90
CA ILE A 326 24.69 -20.39 3.00
C ILE A 326 23.96 -19.32 3.79
N GLU A 327 24.15 -18.04 3.43
CA GLU A 327 23.42 -16.92 4.00
C GLU A 327 22.25 -16.53 3.10
N VAL A 328 21.05 -16.46 3.69
CA VAL A 328 19.83 -15.99 3.01
C VAL A 328 19.21 -14.87 3.82
N GLY A 329 19.15 -13.69 3.25
CA GLY A 329 18.49 -12.53 3.84
C GLY A 329 17.06 -12.38 3.34
N CYS A 330 16.13 -12.09 4.25
CA CYS A 330 14.77 -11.74 3.87
C CYS A 330 14.71 -10.27 3.44
N GLU A 331 14.39 -10.00 2.18
CA GLU A 331 14.31 -8.62 1.65
C GLU A 331 13.21 -7.76 2.30
N PHE A 332 12.17 -8.38 2.89
CA PHE A 332 11.08 -7.66 3.54
C PHE A 332 11.42 -7.20 4.96
N CYS A 333 12.11 -8.04 5.75
CA CYS A 333 12.34 -7.75 7.17
C CYS A 333 13.82 -7.71 7.58
N GLY A 334 14.74 -8.00 6.67
CA GLY A 334 16.18 -8.01 6.94
C GLY A 334 16.65 -9.21 7.78
N GLN A 335 15.76 -10.15 8.16
CA GLN A 335 16.13 -11.32 8.92
C GLN A 335 17.11 -12.17 8.14
N GLN A 336 18.25 -12.48 8.75
CA GLN A 336 19.29 -13.36 8.18
C GLN A 336 19.08 -14.80 8.64
N TYR A 337 19.19 -15.73 7.70
CA TYR A 337 19.17 -17.17 7.93
C TYR A 337 20.49 -17.75 7.44
N ARG A 338 21.14 -18.52 8.30
CA ARG A 338 22.41 -19.20 7.99
C ARG A 338 22.22 -20.70 8.06
N PHE A 339 22.82 -21.39 7.10
CA PHE A 339 22.81 -22.84 6.98
C PHE A 339 24.23 -23.32 6.73
N ASP A 340 24.79 -24.03 7.68
CA ASP A 340 26.08 -24.70 7.52
C ASP A 340 25.95 -26.01 6.72
N ALA A 341 27.07 -26.69 6.48
CA ALA A 341 27.08 -27.94 5.73
C ALA A 341 26.21 -29.06 6.36
N VAL A 342 26.04 -29.04 7.71
CA VAL A 342 25.21 -30.02 8.41
C VAL A 342 23.74 -29.70 8.22
N ASP A 343 23.36 -28.41 8.36
CA ASP A 343 22.02 -27.92 8.09
C ASP A 343 21.56 -28.23 6.66
N ALA A 344 22.45 -27.96 5.68
CA ALA A 344 22.20 -28.23 4.26
C ALA A 344 21.98 -29.72 4.01
N ALA A 345 22.83 -30.56 4.55
CA ALA A 345 22.70 -32.03 4.43
C ALA A 345 21.32 -32.48 4.99
N GLN A 346 20.91 -31.98 6.13
CA GLN A 346 19.61 -32.31 6.73
C GLN A 346 18.41 -31.88 5.87
N ILE A 347 18.50 -30.73 5.18
CA ILE A 347 17.46 -30.24 4.27
C ILE A 347 17.17 -31.25 3.15
N PHE A 348 18.22 -31.88 2.61
CA PHE A 348 18.09 -32.80 1.47
C PHE A 348 17.82 -34.25 1.90
N VAL A 349 18.18 -34.66 3.11
CA VAL A 349 17.87 -35.99 3.64
C VAL A 349 16.44 -36.11 4.17
N SER A 350 15.85 -35.04 4.72
CA SER A 350 14.49 -35.06 5.24
C SER A 350 13.48 -35.18 4.08
N PRO A 351 12.51 -36.14 4.12
CA PRO A 351 11.50 -36.27 3.09
C PRO A 351 10.71 -34.97 2.98
N ALA A 352 10.59 -34.45 1.76
CA ALA A 352 9.83 -33.26 1.46
C ALA A 352 8.38 -33.46 1.92
N ALA A 353 7.88 -32.61 2.81
CA ALA A 353 6.44 -32.43 2.92
C ALA A 353 5.96 -32.03 1.52
N ALA A 354 5.09 -32.84 0.92
CA ALA A 354 4.66 -32.69 -0.46
C ALA A 354 4.08 -31.29 -0.71
N GLN A 355 4.88 -30.39 -1.26
CA GLN A 355 4.39 -29.13 -1.81
C GLN A 355 3.96 -29.38 -3.27
N PRO A 356 2.81 -28.83 -3.69
CA PRO A 356 2.44 -28.86 -5.10
C PRO A 356 3.50 -28.12 -5.94
N PRO A 357 3.81 -28.58 -7.16
CA PRO A 357 4.80 -27.97 -8.03
C PRO A 357 4.44 -26.51 -8.30
N GLY A 358 5.41 -25.62 -8.08
CA GLY A 358 5.32 -24.23 -8.46
C GLY A 358 5.14 -24.09 -9.97
N PRO A 359 4.66 -22.94 -10.46
CA PRO A 359 4.41 -22.74 -11.87
C PRO A 359 5.71 -22.84 -12.66
N THR A 360 5.77 -23.84 -13.55
CA THR A 360 6.79 -23.92 -14.60
C THR A 360 6.73 -22.66 -15.45
N GLY A 361 7.85 -21.96 -15.53
CA GLY A 361 7.97 -20.75 -16.35
C GLY A 361 7.52 -21.01 -17.77
N ILE A 362 6.67 -20.12 -18.27
CA ILE A 362 6.33 -20.05 -19.70
C ILE A 362 7.46 -19.28 -20.38
N GLN A 363 8.03 -19.90 -21.40
CA GLN A 363 8.97 -19.32 -22.36
C GLN A 363 8.35 -18.15 -23.10
#